data_083f8db87dd478aa19ba0bc04963399d
#
_entry.id   083f8db87dd478aa19ba0bc04963399d
#
_cell.length_a   1.000
_cell.length_b   1.000
_cell.length_c   1.000
_cell.angle_alpha   90.00
_cell.angle_beta   90.00
_cell.angle_gamma   90.00
#
_symmetry.space_group_name_H-M   'P 1'
#
loop_
_entity.id
_entity.type
_entity.pdbx_description
1 polymer ?
#
loop_
_entity_poly.entity_id
_entity_poly.type
_entity_poly.pdbx_seq_one_letter_code
_entity_poly.pdbx_strand_id
1 'polypeptide(L)'
;GATNHGLVMFFDWSGSMQYNLTQTLKQLYNLVWFCDRVKIPYRVYAFSDAYEGAPSYSRVVSEEILVTQNPDNKSDLDVSGFRLIEMFSDKMRKNETADMMHYWYMMGEYYGGYRNWRDNGYPMQPPKNLHLGGTPLNHAIVAAMSIIPSFKTKNGIQKVNAVFLTDGVSHAVTRKISGEDINGYNKESYITDKITNTTITSDTKNSRYYSGEKQTTILLQLLKKR
;
A
#
# COMPACT_ATOMS: atom_id res chain seq x y z
N GLY A 1 29.21 -6.10 8.74
CA GLY A 1 28.85 -5.03 7.83
C GLY A 1 27.65 -5.25 6.90
N ALA A 2 26.84 -6.33 7.03
CA ALA A 2 25.83 -6.61 5.99
C ALA A 2 24.38 -6.22 6.34
N THR A 3 24.12 -5.58 7.47
CA THR A 3 22.74 -5.43 7.99
C THR A 3 22.21 -3.99 7.96
N ASN A 4 22.66 -3.18 7.00
CA ASN A 4 22.27 -1.76 6.97
C ASN A 4 21.10 -1.45 6.02
N HIS A 5 20.44 -2.48 5.52
CA HIS A 5 19.36 -2.38 4.56
C HIS A 5 18.11 -3.08 5.06
N GLY A 6 16.95 -2.50 4.76
CA GLY A 6 15.65 -3.10 4.99
C GLY A 6 14.78 -3.05 3.75
N LEU A 7 13.71 -3.82 3.73
CA LEU A 7 12.75 -3.90 2.63
C LEU A 7 11.33 -3.74 3.15
N VAL A 8 10.59 -2.79 2.61
CA VAL A 8 9.14 -2.67 2.85
C VAL A 8 8.42 -2.80 1.52
N MET A 9 7.52 -3.77 1.44
CA MET A 9 6.78 -4.09 0.21
C MET A 9 5.31 -3.77 0.39
N PHE A 10 4.71 -3.21 -0.64
CA PHE A 10 3.28 -2.90 -0.72
C PHE A 10 2.70 -3.64 -1.92
N PHE A 11 1.77 -4.56 -1.65
CA PHE A 11 1.15 -5.45 -2.62
C PHE A 11 -0.26 -4.97 -2.91
N ASP A 12 -0.56 -4.75 -4.17
CA ASP A 12 -1.89 -4.33 -4.63
C ASP A 12 -2.89 -5.47 -4.51
N TRP A 13 -3.91 -5.28 -3.68
CA TRP A 13 -5.02 -6.22 -3.48
C TRP A 13 -6.28 -5.65 -4.12
N SER A 14 -6.24 -5.44 -5.44
CA SER A 14 -7.31 -4.83 -6.24
C SER A 14 -7.91 -5.80 -7.25
N GLY A 15 -9.08 -5.43 -7.78
CA GLY A 15 -9.78 -6.23 -8.77
C GLY A 15 -9.02 -6.38 -10.09
N SER A 16 -8.21 -5.40 -10.50
CA SER A 16 -7.37 -5.47 -11.70
C SER A 16 -6.30 -6.56 -11.60
N MET A 17 -5.76 -6.75 -10.39
CA MET A 17 -4.75 -7.78 -10.10
C MET A 17 -5.29 -9.22 -10.17
N GLN A 18 -6.60 -9.43 -10.23
CA GLN A 18 -7.27 -10.72 -10.09
C GLN A 18 -6.57 -11.87 -10.85
N TYR A 19 -6.23 -11.66 -12.10
CA TYR A 19 -5.61 -12.70 -12.94
C TYR A 19 -4.10 -12.83 -12.73
N ASN A 20 -3.47 -11.88 -12.08
CA ASN A 20 -2.04 -11.82 -11.84
C ASN A 20 -1.67 -12.16 -10.39
N LEU A 21 -2.64 -12.23 -9.47
CA LEU A 21 -2.41 -12.41 -8.04
C LEU A 21 -1.49 -13.58 -7.72
N THR A 22 -1.80 -14.78 -8.23
CA THR A 22 -1.03 -15.98 -7.94
C THR A 22 0.42 -15.87 -8.41
N GLN A 23 0.64 -15.31 -9.61
CA GLN A 23 2.00 -15.15 -10.15
C GLN A 23 2.79 -14.09 -9.37
N THR A 24 2.14 -12.99 -9.02
CA THR A 24 2.77 -11.91 -8.25
C THR A 24 3.06 -12.37 -6.81
N LEU A 25 2.18 -13.17 -6.21
CA LEU A 25 2.42 -13.79 -4.90
C LEU A 25 3.64 -14.72 -4.93
N LYS A 26 3.82 -15.53 -5.98
CA LYS A 26 5.02 -16.38 -6.13
C LYS A 26 6.31 -15.55 -6.17
N GLN A 27 6.30 -14.42 -6.87
CA GLN A 27 7.44 -13.50 -6.90
C GLN A 27 7.68 -12.87 -5.52
N LEU A 28 6.61 -12.45 -4.85
CA LEU A 28 6.69 -11.92 -3.48
C LEU A 28 7.29 -12.94 -2.52
N TYR A 29 6.89 -14.22 -2.59
CA TYR A 29 7.43 -15.29 -1.73
C TYR A 29 8.93 -15.50 -1.95
N ASN A 30 9.40 -15.41 -3.19
CA ASN A 30 10.83 -15.48 -3.47
C ASN A 30 11.60 -14.33 -2.79
N LEU A 31 11.02 -13.10 -2.78
CA LEU A 31 11.63 -11.96 -2.09
C LEU A 31 11.61 -12.16 -0.56
N VAL A 32 10.52 -12.67 0.00
CA VAL A 32 10.40 -12.98 1.44
C VAL A 32 11.45 -14.03 1.83
N TRP A 33 11.54 -15.14 1.10
CA TRP A 33 12.56 -16.16 1.36
C TRP A 33 13.99 -15.66 1.21
N PHE A 34 14.22 -14.81 0.22
CA PHE A 34 15.52 -14.16 0.07
C PHE A 34 15.86 -13.31 1.29
N CYS A 35 14.94 -12.44 1.74
CA CYS A 35 15.15 -11.60 2.93
C CYS A 35 15.41 -12.46 4.18
N ASP A 36 14.62 -13.53 4.39
CA ASP A 36 14.81 -14.46 5.51
C ASP A 36 16.19 -15.14 5.48
N ARG A 37 16.62 -15.55 4.29
CA ARG A 37 17.90 -16.25 4.11
C ARG A 37 19.10 -15.33 4.38
N VAL A 38 19.03 -14.07 3.92
CA VAL A 38 20.14 -13.12 4.07
C VAL A 38 19.98 -12.22 5.32
N LYS A 39 18.94 -12.46 6.12
CA LYS A 39 18.64 -11.72 7.37
C LYS A 39 18.44 -10.22 7.15
N ILE A 40 17.81 -9.84 6.06
CA ILE A 40 17.37 -8.47 5.82
C ILE A 40 16.02 -8.27 6.52
N PRO A 41 15.88 -7.28 7.43
CA PRO A 41 14.56 -6.94 7.99
C PRO A 41 13.58 -6.54 6.90
N TYR A 42 12.34 -7.05 6.98
CA TYR A 42 11.31 -6.73 5.98
C TYR A 42 9.91 -6.66 6.58
N ARG A 43 9.04 -5.95 5.87
CA ARG A 43 7.59 -5.93 6.05
C ARG A 43 6.89 -5.99 4.71
N VAL A 44 5.77 -6.69 4.66
CA VAL A 44 4.91 -6.77 3.48
C VAL A 44 3.49 -6.42 3.88
N TYR A 45 2.92 -5.46 3.17
CA TYR A 45 1.54 -5.03 3.34
C TYR A 45 0.75 -5.22 2.04
N ALA A 46 -0.47 -5.75 2.13
CA ALA A 46 -1.45 -5.62 1.07
C ALA A 46 -2.20 -4.30 1.23
N PHE A 47 -2.50 -3.62 0.14
CA PHE A 47 -3.33 -2.42 0.15
C PHE A 47 -4.54 -2.56 -0.78
N SER A 48 -5.69 -2.05 -0.34
CA SER A 48 -6.95 -2.07 -1.08
C SER A 48 -7.87 -0.96 -0.55
N ASP A 49 -9.00 -0.73 -1.21
CA ASP A 49 -10.03 0.16 -0.69
C ASP A 49 -10.66 -0.41 0.58
N ALA A 50 -11.10 0.49 1.46
CA ALA A 50 -11.92 0.09 2.59
C ALA A 50 -13.29 -0.39 2.09
N TYR A 51 -13.71 -1.55 2.56
CA TYR A 51 -15.04 -2.08 2.29
C TYR A 51 -16.03 -1.45 3.27
N GLU A 52 -17.17 -0.97 2.77
CA GLU A 52 -18.24 -0.42 3.60
C GLU A 52 -18.72 -1.49 4.60
N GLY A 53 -18.65 -1.19 5.91
CA GLY A 53 -18.95 -2.16 6.97
C GLY A 53 -17.81 -3.13 7.32
N ALA A 54 -16.63 -3.04 6.71
CA ALA A 54 -15.47 -3.72 7.24
C ALA A 54 -15.09 -3.11 8.59
N PRO A 55 -14.83 -3.92 9.64
CA PRO A 55 -14.20 -3.38 10.83
C PRO A 55 -12.95 -2.68 10.39
N SER A 56 -12.74 -1.44 10.86
CA SER A 56 -11.55 -0.66 10.48
C SER A 56 -10.29 -1.35 11.02
N TYR A 57 -9.80 -2.35 10.29
CA TYR A 57 -8.45 -2.90 10.50
C TYR A 57 -7.37 -1.85 10.21
N SER A 58 -7.80 -0.74 9.60
CA SER A 58 -7.04 0.51 9.56
C SER A 58 -6.62 1.04 10.93
N ARG A 59 -7.17 0.51 12.04
CA ARG A 59 -6.90 1.06 13.38
C ARG A 59 -5.43 0.94 13.79
N VAL A 60 -4.77 -0.16 13.46
CA VAL A 60 -3.36 -0.37 13.84
C VAL A 60 -2.42 0.41 12.92
N VAL A 61 -2.73 0.46 11.63
CA VAL A 61 -1.93 1.24 10.68
C VAL A 61 -2.35 2.70 10.67
N SER A 62 -3.64 2.99 10.91
CA SER A 62 -4.15 4.37 11.03
C SER A 62 -3.60 5.08 12.26
N GLU A 63 -3.26 4.40 13.33
CA GLU A 63 -2.57 5.06 14.45
C GLU A 63 -1.16 5.53 14.07
N GLU A 64 -0.41 4.75 13.30
CA GLU A 64 0.90 5.19 12.77
C GLU A 64 0.76 6.30 11.70
N ILE A 65 -0.32 6.31 10.94
CA ILE A 65 -0.62 7.34 9.92
C ILE A 65 -1.24 8.58 10.56
N LEU A 66 -2.14 8.43 11.53
CA LEU A 66 -2.81 9.53 12.23
C LEU A 66 -1.87 10.39 13.05
N VAL A 67 -0.75 9.84 13.52
CA VAL A 67 0.30 10.61 14.21
C VAL A 67 0.90 11.71 13.32
N THR A 68 0.81 11.57 12.00
CA THR A 68 1.35 12.56 11.05
C THR A 68 0.30 13.52 10.50
N GLN A 69 -0.99 13.29 10.77
CA GLN A 69 -2.09 14.12 10.30
C GLN A 69 -2.80 14.80 11.47
N ASN A 70 -2.84 16.13 11.47
CA ASN A 70 -3.71 16.85 12.37
C ASN A 70 -5.17 16.68 11.90
N PRO A 71 -6.05 15.99 12.69
CA PRO A 71 -7.43 15.73 12.28
C PRO A 71 -8.23 17.02 12.00
N ASP A 72 -7.80 18.14 12.58
CA ASP A 72 -8.47 19.45 12.42
C ASP A 72 -7.93 20.24 11.22
N ASN A 73 -6.88 19.77 10.56
CA ASN A 73 -6.29 20.49 9.44
C ASN A 73 -6.99 20.16 8.12
N LYS A 74 -7.80 21.09 7.68
CA LYS A 74 -8.62 21.02 6.46
C LYS A 74 -7.83 20.82 5.16
N SER A 75 -6.55 21.15 5.17
CA SER A 75 -5.65 21.05 4.01
C SER A 75 -4.94 19.70 3.92
N ASP A 76 -5.05 18.83 4.93
CA ASP A 76 -4.39 17.54 4.92
C ASP A 76 -5.03 16.59 3.91
N LEU A 77 -4.22 15.67 3.39
CA LEU A 77 -4.68 14.61 2.50
C LEU A 77 -5.61 13.65 3.26
N ASP A 78 -6.72 13.31 2.65
CA ASP A 78 -7.61 12.29 3.18
C ASP A 78 -7.11 10.90 2.79
N VAL A 79 -6.56 10.18 3.75
CA VAL A 79 -6.15 8.78 3.60
C VAL A 79 -7.13 7.81 4.28
N SER A 80 -8.33 8.30 4.61
CA SER A 80 -9.43 7.42 5.02
C SER A 80 -9.92 6.57 3.85
N GLY A 81 -10.64 5.51 4.15
CA GLY A 81 -11.25 4.70 3.11
C GLY A 81 -10.32 3.71 2.41
N PHE A 82 -9.07 3.51 2.85
CA PHE A 82 -8.23 2.42 2.37
C PHE A 82 -7.86 1.45 3.50
N ARG A 83 -7.43 0.25 3.10
CA ARG A 83 -6.97 -0.80 4.00
C ARG A 83 -5.51 -1.09 3.75
N LEU A 84 -4.77 -1.27 4.83
CA LEU A 84 -3.42 -1.80 4.80
C LEU A 84 -3.36 -3.03 5.71
N ILE A 85 -3.03 -4.18 5.14
CA ILE A 85 -3.06 -5.47 5.81
C ILE A 85 -1.64 -6.02 5.85
N GLU A 86 -1.10 -6.27 7.03
CA GLU A 86 0.21 -6.91 7.15
C GLU A 86 0.12 -8.36 6.68
N MET A 87 0.88 -8.68 5.63
CA MET A 87 0.96 -10.03 5.06
C MET A 87 2.09 -10.84 5.67
N PHE A 88 3.28 -10.24 5.72
CA PHE A 88 4.52 -10.88 6.19
C PHE A 88 5.42 -9.91 6.93
N SER A 89 6.19 -10.46 7.87
CA SER A 89 7.17 -9.72 8.66
C SER A 89 8.35 -10.62 9.00
N ASP A 90 9.55 -10.05 9.08
CA ASP A 90 10.76 -10.71 9.60
C ASP A 90 10.65 -11.14 11.08
N LYS A 91 9.56 -10.72 11.75
CA LYS A 91 9.25 -11.11 13.14
C LYS A 91 8.38 -12.36 13.23
N MET A 92 7.78 -12.80 12.13
CA MET A 92 7.01 -14.06 12.09
C MET A 92 7.92 -15.27 12.29
N ARG A 93 7.40 -16.27 12.99
CA ARG A 93 8.06 -17.58 13.05
C ARG A 93 7.94 -18.29 11.70
N LYS A 94 8.86 -19.19 11.41
CA LYS A 94 8.90 -19.90 10.11
C LYS A 94 7.59 -20.62 9.76
N ASN A 95 6.95 -21.26 10.75
CA ASN A 95 5.66 -21.89 10.54
C ASN A 95 4.56 -20.87 10.26
N GLU A 96 4.53 -19.73 10.96
CA GLU A 96 3.57 -18.65 10.71
C GLU A 96 3.74 -18.09 9.30
N THR A 97 4.98 -17.86 8.86
CA THR A 97 5.28 -17.41 7.49
C THR A 97 4.77 -18.43 6.46
N ALA A 98 5.00 -19.74 6.69
CA ALA A 98 4.55 -20.79 5.79
C ALA A 98 3.02 -20.87 5.73
N ASP A 99 2.34 -20.79 6.88
CA ASP A 99 0.87 -20.80 6.97
C ASP A 99 0.28 -19.58 6.25
N MET A 100 0.88 -18.40 6.44
CA MET A 100 0.45 -17.18 5.75
C MET A 100 0.70 -17.23 4.25
N MET A 101 1.82 -17.81 3.78
CA MET A 101 2.07 -18.02 2.35
C MET A 101 1.01 -18.92 1.74
N HIS A 102 0.67 -20.01 2.42
CA HIS A 102 -0.41 -20.90 1.99
C HIS A 102 -1.76 -20.20 1.94
N TYR A 103 -2.08 -19.45 2.99
CA TYR A 103 -3.33 -18.68 3.08
C TYR A 103 -3.49 -17.66 1.94
N TRP A 104 -2.48 -16.82 1.70
CA TRP A 104 -2.52 -15.84 0.63
C TRP A 104 -2.54 -16.49 -0.76
N TYR A 105 -1.83 -17.60 -0.92
CA TYR A 105 -1.89 -18.38 -2.16
C TYR A 105 -3.31 -18.90 -2.44
N MET A 106 -3.97 -19.46 -1.44
CA MET A 106 -5.36 -19.91 -1.55
C MET A 106 -6.31 -18.78 -1.92
N MET A 107 -6.10 -17.59 -1.34
CA MET A 107 -6.88 -16.39 -1.72
C MET A 107 -6.61 -15.98 -3.17
N GLY A 108 -5.37 -16.01 -3.61
CA GLY A 108 -4.99 -15.72 -5.00
C GLY A 108 -5.62 -16.69 -6.00
N GLU A 109 -5.58 -17.99 -5.70
CA GLU A 109 -6.24 -19.03 -6.50
C GLU A 109 -7.77 -18.84 -6.53
N TYR A 110 -8.38 -18.53 -5.39
CA TYR A 110 -9.81 -18.23 -5.31
C TYR A 110 -10.20 -17.12 -6.28
N TYR A 111 -9.51 -15.98 -6.25
CA TYR A 111 -9.83 -14.86 -7.11
C TYR A 111 -9.42 -15.07 -8.56
N GLY A 112 -8.27 -15.68 -8.82
CA GLY A 112 -7.79 -15.98 -10.17
C GLY A 112 -8.62 -17.02 -10.91
N GLY A 113 -9.21 -17.96 -10.18
CA GLY A 113 -10.07 -19.03 -10.69
C GLY A 113 -11.56 -18.70 -10.79
N TYR A 114 -11.98 -17.47 -10.53
CA TYR A 114 -13.38 -17.07 -10.30
C TYR A 114 -14.41 -17.57 -11.34
N ARG A 115 -14.02 -17.80 -12.59
CA ARG A 115 -14.92 -18.36 -13.61
C ARG A 115 -15.20 -19.86 -13.42
N ASN A 116 -14.25 -20.62 -12.88
CA ASN A 116 -14.38 -22.08 -12.70
C ASN A 116 -14.99 -22.46 -11.35
N TRP A 117 -15.08 -21.52 -10.41
CA TRP A 117 -15.45 -21.77 -9.03
C TRP A 117 -16.94 -21.68 -8.73
N ARG A 118 -17.68 -20.87 -9.50
CA ARG A 118 -19.14 -20.82 -9.42
C ARG A 118 -19.77 -22.17 -9.77
N ASP A 119 -19.12 -22.93 -10.66
CA ASP A 119 -19.63 -24.21 -11.14
C ASP A 119 -19.20 -25.41 -10.29
N ASN A 120 -18.15 -25.29 -9.48
CA ASN A 120 -17.53 -26.40 -8.74
C ASN A 120 -17.72 -26.33 -7.22
N GLY A 121 -18.54 -25.42 -6.68
CA GLY A 121 -18.94 -25.44 -5.27
C GLY A 121 -17.78 -25.33 -4.28
N TYR A 122 -16.92 -24.33 -4.40
CA TYR A 122 -15.82 -24.16 -3.43
C TYR A 122 -16.36 -23.83 -2.04
N PRO A 123 -15.96 -24.56 -1.00
CA PRO A 123 -16.54 -24.43 0.32
C PRO A 123 -16.08 -23.20 1.09
N MET A 124 -15.12 -22.42 0.56
CA MET A 124 -14.53 -21.30 1.27
C MET A 124 -14.86 -19.98 0.58
N GLN A 125 -15.52 -19.08 1.31
CA GLN A 125 -15.65 -17.67 0.90
C GLN A 125 -14.56 -16.85 1.57
N PRO A 126 -13.88 -15.92 0.85
CA PRO A 126 -12.92 -15.03 1.46
C PRO A 126 -13.59 -14.20 2.56
N PRO A 127 -12.87 -13.92 3.65
CA PRO A 127 -13.34 -12.95 4.63
C PRO A 127 -13.66 -11.60 3.97
N LYS A 128 -14.71 -10.92 4.45
CA LYS A 128 -15.16 -9.65 3.87
C LYS A 128 -14.05 -8.59 3.76
N ASN A 129 -13.13 -8.57 4.72
CA ASN A 129 -11.98 -7.65 4.72
C ASN A 129 -10.89 -8.00 3.69
N LEU A 130 -10.98 -9.14 3.01
CA LEU A 130 -10.06 -9.57 1.95
C LEU A 130 -10.70 -9.54 0.56
N HIS A 131 -11.88 -8.96 0.41
CA HIS A 131 -12.43 -8.70 -0.91
C HIS A 131 -11.52 -7.78 -1.70
N LEU A 132 -11.38 -8.07 -3.00
CA LEU A 132 -10.65 -7.20 -3.92
C LEU A 132 -11.41 -5.88 -4.07
N GLY A 133 -10.68 -4.78 -4.00
CA GLY A 133 -11.23 -3.43 -4.15
C GLY A 133 -10.61 -2.67 -5.31
N GLY A 134 -10.58 -1.35 -5.23
CA GLY A 134 -9.86 -0.48 -6.14
C GLY A 134 -8.36 -0.43 -5.83
N THR A 135 -7.65 0.48 -6.51
CA THR A 135 -6.19 0.63 -6.42
C THR A 135 -5.81 1.93 -5.70
N PRO A 136 -5.83 2.00 -4.35
CA PRO A 136 -5.48 3.19 -3.59
C PRO A 136 -3.95 3.31 -3.40
N LEU A 137 -3.18 3.23 -4.49
CA LEU A 137 -1.71 3.30 -4.45
C LEU A 137 -1.22 4.62 -3.83
N ASN A 138 -1.85 5.75 -4.13
CA ASN A 138 -1.46 7.04 -3.57
C ASN A 138 -1.65 7.08 -2.05
N HIS A 139 -2.71 6.47 -1.54
CA HIS A 139 -2.93 6.31 -0.10
C HIS A 139 -1.83 5.43 0.53
N ALA A 140 -1.46 4.33 -0.13
CA ALA A 140 -0.38 3.45 0.32
C ALA A 140 0.98 4.18 0.34
N ILE A 141 1.27 5.07 -0.63
CA ILE A 141 2.49 5.87 -0.64
C ILE A 141 2.49 6.88 0.52
N VAL A 142 1.36 7.53 0.80
CA VAL A 142 1.23 8.42 1.98
C VAL A 142 1.45 7.64 3.28
N ALA A 143 0.85 6.45 3.40
CA ALA A 143 1.09 5.56 4.55
C ALA A 143 2.58 5.18 4.68
N ALA A 144 3.24 4.87 3.58
CA ALA A 144 4.66 4.54 3.54
C ALA A 144 5.56 5.65 4.10
N MET A 145 5.15 6.93 3.96
CA MET A 145 5.88 8.08 4.52
C MET A 145 6.00 8.05 6.05
N SER A 146 5.10 7.34 6.74
CA SER A 146 5.16 7.13 8.20
C SER A 146 5.75 5.76 8.55
N ILE A 147 5.38 4.74 7.80
CA ILE A 147 5.80 3.36 8.07
C ILE A 147 7.32 3.19 7.88
N ILE A 148 7.88 3.74 6.80
CA ILE A 148 9.30 3.54 6.47
C ILE A 148 10.23 4.17 7.51
N PRO A 149 10.06 5.43 7.95
CA PRO A 149 10.89 5.97 9.03
C PRO A 149 10.76 5.20 10.33
N SER A 150 9.54 4.81 10.72
CA SER A 150 9.29 3.98 11.90
C SER A 150 9.99 2.62 11.81
N PHE A 151 9.85 1.94 10.68
CA PHE A 151 10.52 0.66 10.40
C PHE A 151 12.05 0.80 10.47
N LYS A 152 12.60 1.86 9.86
CA LYS A 152 14.02 2.18 9.87
C LYS A 152 14.55 2.34 11.30
N THR A 153 13.86 3.13 12.13
CA THR A 153 14.23 3.36 13.51
C THR A 153 14.12 2.09 14.37
N LYS A 154 13.00 1.36 14.27
CA LYS A 154 12.75 0.13 15.04
C LYS A 154 13.77 -0.98 14.76
N ASN A 155 14.33 -1.03 13.55
CA ASN A 155 15.31 -2.06 13.17
C ASN A 155 16.76 -1.55 13.16
N GLY A 156 17.02 -0.30 13.51
CA GLY A 156 18.38 0.27 13.55
C GLY A 156 19.08 0.26 12.19
N ILE A 157 18.32 0.41 11.08
CA ILE A 157 18.85 0.33 9.71
C ILE A 157 18.97 1.71 9.08
N GLN A 158 19.91 1.88 8.17
CA GLN A 158 20.19 3.17 7.54
C GLN A 158 19.43 3.37 6.23
N LYS A 159 19.20 2.29 5.49
CA LYS A 159 18.57 2.35 4.18
C LYS A 159 17.40 1.39 4.07
N VAL A 160 16.26 1.89 3.64
CA VAL A 160 15.07 1.08 3.37
C VAL A 160 14.70 1.21 1.89
N ASN A 161 14.51 0.08 1.23
CA ASN A 161 13.94 0.04 -0.10
C ASN A 161 12.44 -0.17 0.02
N ALA A 162 11.66 0.71 -0.61
CA ALA A 162 10.21 0.56 -0.74
C ALA A 162 9.88 -0.03 -2.11
N VAL A 163 9.09 -1.08 -2.15
CA VAL A 163 8.65 -1.73 -3.40
C VAL A 163 7.13 -1.73 -3.43
N PHE A 164 6.56 -1.17 -4.49
CA PHE A 164 5.12 -1.21 -4.76
C PHE A 164 4.87 -2.17 -5.93
N LEU A 165 4.13 -3.24 -5.67
CA LEU A 165 3.75 -4.26 -6.64
C LEU A 165 2.29 -4.01 -7.05
N THR A 166 2.08 -3.41 -8.20
CA THR A 166 0.76 -3.01 -8.72
C THR A 166 0.73 -3.11 -10.24
N ASP A 167 -0.44 -3.30 -10.81
CA ASP A 167 -0.70 -3.31 -12.25
C ASP A 167 -1.56 -2.12 -12.70
N GLY A 168 -1.97 -1.26 -11.76
CA GLY A 168 -2.98 -0.25 -12.00
C GLY A 168 -2.54 1.19 -11.72
N VAL A 169 -3.35 2.10 -12.24
CA VAL A 169 -3.28 3.54 -11.97
C VAL A 169 -3.99 3.84 -10.67
N SER A 170 -3.38 4.65 -9.81
CA SER A 170 -3.96 5.04 -8.54
C SER A 170 -5.16 5.96 -8.69
N HIS A 171 -6.11 5.81 -7.79
CA HIS A 171 -7.08 6.88 -7.52
C HIS A 171 -6.37 8.08 -6.88
N ALA A 172 -6.90 9.29 -7.14
CA ALA A 172 -6.40 10.49 -6.50
C ALA A 172 -6.74 10.50 -5.00
N VAL A 173 -5.82 10.99 -4.18
CA VAL A 173 -6.10 11.33 -2.78
C VAL A 173 -6.76 12.70 -2.74
N THR A 174 -7.83 12.84 -1.98
CA THR A 174 -8.60 14.08 -1.83
C THR A 174 -8.18 14.87 -0.59
N ARG A 175 -8.71 16.08 -0.44
CA ARG A 175 -8.63 16.85 0.81
C ARG A 175 -9.72 16.42 1.77
N LYS A 176 -9.45 16.43 3.07
CA LYS A 176 -10.41 16.01 4.11
C LYS A 176 -11.76 16.76 4.10
N ILE A 177 -11.83 17.98 3.58
CA ILE A 177 -13.03 18.81 3.74
C ILE A 177 -13.90 18.93 2.51
N SER A 178 -13.28 18.95 1.32
CA SER A 178 -14.07 19.25 0.13
C SER A 178 -14.46 17.99 -0.64
N GLY A 179 -13.84 16.86 -0.36
CA GLY A 179 -13.91 15.72 -1.26
C GLY A 179 -13.39 16.07 -2.68
N GLU A 180 -12.89 17.32 -2.83
CA GLU A 180 -12.39 17.80 -4.10
C GLU A 180 -11.05 17.15 -4.41
N ASP A 181 -10.95 16.63 -5.61
CA ASP A 181 -9.69 16.20 -6.19
C ASP A 181 -8.70 17.38 -6.18
N ILE A 182 -7.55 17.20 -5.56
CA ILE A 182 -6.50 18.21 -5.44
C ILE A 182 -6.04 18.68 -6.83
N ASN A 183 -6.25 17.87 -7.84
CA ASN A 183 -5.84 18.10 -9.22
C ASN A 183 -7.00 18.46 -10.14
N GLY A 184 -8.00 19.22 -9.67
CA GLY A 184 -9.06 19.70 -10.55
C GLY A 184 -8.48 20.17 -11.89
N TYR A 185 -9.09 19.76 -12.98
CA TYR A 185 -8.73 20.12 -14.35
C TYR A 185 -8.39 21.63 -14.43
N ASN A 186 -7.15 22.01 -14.64
CA ASN A 186 -6.64 23.38 -14.85
C ASN A 186 -6.10 24.16 -13.63
N LYS A 187 -5.86 23.58 -12.47
CA LYS A 187 -5.20 24.33 -11.38
C LYS A 187 -3.84 23.72 -11.06
N GLU A 188 -2.81 24.55 -10.95
CA GLU A 188 -1.54 24.15 -10.35
C GLU A 188 -1.83 23.69 -8.92
N SER A 189 -1.41 22.46 -8.58
CA SER A 189 -1.52 21.95 -7.23
C SER A 189 -0.14 21.64 -6.68
N TYR A 190 0.02 21.82 -5.39
CA TYR A 190 1.26 21.48 -4.70
C TYR A 190 0.94 20.62 -3.48
N ILE A 191 1.86 19.71 -3.18
CA ILE A 191 1.81 18.90 -1.98
C ILE A 191 3.06 19.21 -1.16
N THR A 192 2.84 19.52 0.12
CA THR A 192 3.91 19.83 1.08
C THR A 192 4.03 18.71 2.10
N ASP A 193 5.21 18.13 2.22
CA ASP A 193 5.56 17.29 3.36
C ASP A 193 6.10 18.19 4.48
N LYS A 194 5.33 18.33 5.56
CA LYS A 194 5.66 19.18 6.69
C LYS A 194 6.88 18.68 7.50
N ILE A 195 7.19 17.37 7.44
CA ILE A 195 8.30 16.79 8.19
C ILE A 195 9.63 17.14 7.52
N THR A 196 9.71 16.99 6.20
CA THR A 196 10.91 17.33 5.43
C THR A 196 10.92 18.78 4.96
N ASN A 197 9.84 19.54 5.22
CA ASN A 197 9.60 20.90 4.71
C ASN A 197 9.82 20.99 3.19
N THR A 198 9.37 19.97 2.47
CA THR A 198 9.54 19.86 1.01
C THR A 198 8.19 20.05 0.33
N THR A 199 8.12 21.00 -0.61
CA THR A 199 6.95 21.23 -1.46
C THR A 199 7.28 20.82 -2.89
N ILE A 200 6.38 20.06 -3.51
CA ILE A 200 6.46 19.68 -4.92
C ILE A 200 5.19 20.14 -5.61
N THR A 201 5.37 20.82 -6.73
CA THR A 201 4.29 21.35 -7.56
C THR A 201 4.01 20.40 -8.73
N SER A 202 2.75 20.17 -9.04
CA SER A 202 2.39 19.48 -10.28
C SER A 202 2.31 20.50 -11.41
N ASP A 203 3.10 20.31 -12.47
CA ASP A 203 2.92 21.06 -13.70
C ASP A 203 1.70 20.52 -14.46
N THR A 204 0.63 21.32 -14.47
CA THR A 204 -0.67 20.89 -15.04
C THR A 204 -0.87 21.32 -16.48
N LYS A 205 0.07 22.07 -17.06
CA LYS A 205 -0.15 22.77 -18.34
C LYS A 205 -0.39 21.89 -19.56
N ASN A 206 -0.07 20.60 -19.52
CA ASN A 206 -0.06 19.77 -20.74
C ASN A 206 -0.59 18.35 -20.63
N SER A 207 -1.34 17.93 -19.60
CA SER A 207 -1.70 16.52 -19.56
C SER A 207 -3.20 16.26 -19.48
N ARG A 208 -3.68 15.55 -20.49
CA ARG A 208 -4.96 14.82 -20.50
C ARG A 208 -4.95 13.57 -19.61
N TYR A 209 -3.91 13.38 -18.77
CA TYR A 209 -3.74 12.19 -17.94
C TYR A 209 -4.44 12.34 -16.59
N TYR A 210 -4.92 11.22 -16.08
CA TYR A 210 -5.65 11.08 -14.82
C TYR A 210 -4.93 11.76 -13.66
N SER A 211 -5.66 12.44 -12.81
CA SER A 211 -5.16 13.15 -11.62
C SER A 211 -4.35 12.25 -10.68
N GLY A 212 -4.69 10.95 -10.63
CA GLY A 212 -4.01 9.97 -9.81
C GLY A 212 -2.54 9.75 -10.14
N GLU A 213 -2.16 9.65 -11.43
CA GLU A 213 -0.78 9.40 -11.86
C GLU A 213 0.17 10.56 -11.51
N LYS A 214 -0.32 11.79 -11.66
CA LYS A 214 0.47 12.98 -11.31
C LYS A 214 0.74 13.02 -9.81
N GLN A 215 -0.26 12.74 -9.00
CA GLN A 215 -0.11 12.62 -7.57
C GLN A 215 0.90 11.53 -7.21
N THR A 216 0.83 10.36 -7.84
CA THR A 216 1.76 9.26 -7.62
C THR A 216 3.20 9.73 -7.79
N THR A 217 3.49 10.45 -8.86
CA THR A 217 4.83 10.99 -9.12
C THR A 217 5.30 11.95 -8.02
N ILE A 218 4.45 12.89 -7.60
CA ILE A 218 4.75 13.84 -6.53
C ILE A 218 4.97 13.11 -5.20
N LEU A 219 4.07 12.19 -4.84
CA LEU A 219 4.15 11.45 -3.59
C LEU A 219 5.38 10.56 -3.51
N LEU A 220 5.79 9.92 -4.63
CA LEU A 220 7.02 9.15 -4.68
C LEU A 220 8.27 10.03 -4.55
N GLN A 221 8.26 11.27 -5.10
CA GLN A 221 9.34 12.21 -4.91
C GLN A 221 9.46 12.68 -3.45
N LEU A 222 8.32 12.92 -2.79
CA LEU A 222 8.29 13.25 -1.36
C LEU A 222 8.78 12.08 -0.49
N LEU A 223 8.32 10.86 -0.80
CA LEU A 223 8.74 9.66 -0.08
C LEU A 223 10.27 9.45 -0.14
N LYS A 224 10.90 9.75 -1.28
CA LYS A 224 12.37 9.67 -1.44
C LYS A 224 13.15 10.67 -0.57
N LYS A 225 12.49 11.71 -0.07
CA LYS A 225 13.12 12.72 0.81
C LYS A 225 13.06 12.34 2.29
N ARG A 226 12.24 11.37 2.66
CA ARG A 226 12.15 10.80 4.01
C ARG A 226 13.13 9.63 4.20
#